data_7195a9fcf11c949a4adda8789de74c70
#
_entry.id   7195a9fcf11c949a4adda8789de74c70
#
_cell.length_a   1.000
_cell.length_b   1.000
_cell.length_c   1.000
_cell.angle_alpha   90.00
_cell.angle_beta   90.00
_cell.angle_gamma   90.00
#
_symmetry.space_group_name_H-M   'P 1'
#
loop_
_entity.id
_entity.type
_entity.pdbx_description
1 polymer ?
#
loop_
_entity_poly.entity_id
_entity_poly.type
_entity_poly.pdbx_seq_one_letter_code
_entity_poly.pdbx_strand_id
1 'polypeptide(L)'
;NTLRLRYAMRISDVAPERARTEFESALNADGGIISSADEDAYIKYIDAPFTLYDGAADLDFRANALGEMIYGQDPQSPSFVSSTLFNYMKKMHDPRLYRIARCYIHTTRSQTDTSGNFDVTDEVLAWGERGGEGIVPCNVGDAWWSDWVSAPANSDIPTLDSLATLYPDKGYDKNNYPARMIRPTIAVAFCNADCPGILITSAEVEFLLAEAASKGWNVPGDAESHYEAGIRASMQMLNNYYDIVSKISDEEIEEYIAENPLGDNPRESINTQAWILHLTNPNEGWANLRRSDYPALADRTLLPVRGDFPHEDPNMQTPVRLRYPLLEASYNSVNYEEAVDRLGGTDDWHTRVWWDVNEQNFMDIEKFSESIE
;
A
#
# COMPACT_ATOMS: atom_id res chain seq x y z
N ASN A 1 -4.30 6.57 24.58
CA ASN A 1 -3.50 5.40 24.94
C ASN A 1 -3.14 4.58 23.70
N THR A 2 -4.02 4.44 22.70
CA THR A 2 -3.76 3.63 21.49
C THR A 2 -2.49 4.03 20.75
N LEU A 3 -2.21 5.32 20.58
CA LEU A 3 -0.93 5.78 20.00
C LEU A 3 0.29 5.38 20.84
N ARG A 4 0.14 5.21 22.16
CA ARG A 4 1.24 4.70 23.01
C ARG A 4 1.57 3.25 22.65
N LEU A 5 0.58 2.41 22.29
CA LEU A 5 0.83 1.04 21.82
C LEU A 5 1.68 1.06 20.57
N ARG A 6 1.28 1.86 19.56
CA ARG A 6 2.03 2.02 18.30
C ARG A 6 3.46 2.47 18.55
N TYR A 7 3.67 3.52 19.35
CA TYR A 7 5.01 4.03 19.62
C TYR A 7 5.84 3.12 20.52
N ALA A 8 5.23 2.41 21.45
CA ALA A 8 5.91 1.38 22.23
C ALA A 8 6.41 0.25 21.32
N MET A 9 5.54 -0.25 20.43
CA MET A 9 5.94 -1.26 19.45
C MET A 9 7.05 -0.75 18.51
N ARG A 10 7.05 0.54 18.14
CA ARG A 10 8.08 1.15 17.29
C ARG A 10 9.48 1.01 17.85
N ILE A 11 9.65 1.05 19.15
CA ILE A 11 10.95 0.97 19.81
C ILE A 11 11.25 -0.44 20.36
N SER A 12 10.43 -1.44 20.05
CA SER A 12 10.53 -2.78 20.65
C SER A 12 11.87 -3.47 20.39
N ASP A 13 12.53 -3.17 19.27
CA ASP A 13 13.78 -3.82 18.89
C ASP A 13 15.03 -3.11 19.48
N VAL A 14 14.91 -1.83 19.81
CA VAL A 14 16.03 -1.02 20.39
C VAL A 14 15.92 -0.82 21.88
N ALA A 15 14.73 -0.91 22.44
CA ALA A 15 14.47 -0.69 23.86
C ALA A 15 13.35 -1.62 24.36
N PRO A 16 13.53 -2.97 24.30
CA PRO A 16 12.47 -3.95 24.51
C PRO A 16 11.80 -3.85 25.87
N GLU A 17 12.55 -3.65 26.94
CA GLU A 17 11.99 -3.53 28.30
C GLU A 17 11.14 -2.27 28.47
N ARG A 18 11.59 -1.15 27.90
CA ARG A 18 10.81 0.09 27.90
C ARG A 18 9.57 -0.05 27.03
N ALA A 19 9.71 -0.62 25.85
CA ALA A 19 8.61 -0.86 24.94
C ALA A 19 7.52 -1.69 25.62
N ARG A 20 7.89 -2.81 26.23
CA ARG A 20 6.99 -3.67 26.99
C ARG A 20 6.29 -2.90 28.12
N THR A 21 7.04 -2.20 28.93
CA THR A 21 6.50 -1.44 30.08
C THR A 21 5.49 -0.38 29.62
N GLU A 22 5.81 0.38 28.56
CA GLU A 22 4.93 1.41 28.02
C GLU A 22 3.68 0.82 27.38
N PHE A 23 3.83 -0.30 26.68
CA PHE A 23 2.72 -1.01 26.03
C PHE A 23 1.73 -1.54 27.09
N GLU A 24 2.22 -2.31 28.05
CA GLU A 24 1.40 -2.86 29.14
C GLU A 24 0.76 -1.76 29.99
N SER A 25 1.48 -0.66 30.24
CA SER A 25 0.93 0.50 30.94
C SER A 25 -0.18 1.20 30.14
N ALA A 26 -0.05 1.28 28.82
CA ALA A 26 -1.06 1.88 27.96
C ALA A 26 -2.37 1.05 27.93
N LEU A 27 -2.26 -0.27 27.95
CA LEU A 27 -3.42 -1.18 28.04
C LEU A 27 -4.23 -0.99 29.33
N ASN A 28 -3.54 -0.72 30.44
CA ASN A 28 -4.15 -0.58 31.76
C ASN A 28 -4.47 0.88 32.15
N ALA A 29 -4.25 1.83 31.23
CA ALA A 29 -4.48 3.24 31.52
C ALA A 29 -5.97 3.60 31.43
N ASP A 30 -6.38 4.54 32.29
CA ASP A 30 -7.73 5.09 32.25
C ASP A 30 -8.10 5.63 30.86
N GLY A 31 -9.32 5.40 30.45
CA GLY A 31 -9.84 5.78 29.12
C GLY A 31 -9.64 4.73 28.03
N GLY A 32 -8.97 3.61 28.33
CA GLY A 32 -8.87 2.46 27.42
C GLY A 32 -8.08 2.73 26.13
N ILE A 33 -8.19 1.79 25.22
CA ILE A 33 -7.65 1.82 23.86
C ILE A 33 -8.79 1.64 22.86
N ILE A 34 -8.58 1.95 21.60
CA ILE A 34 -9.53 1.60 20.52
C ILE A 34 -9.74 0.10 20.52
N SER A 35 -10.99 -0.34 20.60
CA SER A 35 -11.39 -1.74 20.70
C SER A 35 -12.43 -2.18 19.66
N SER A 36 -12.99 -1.24 18.92
CA SER A 36 -13.99 -1.51 17.90
C SER A 36 -13.95 -0.46 16.78
N ALA A 37 -14.55 -0.76 15.64
CA ALA A 37 -14.61 0.13 14.48
C ALA A 37 -15.32 1.47 14.80
N ASP A 38 -16.24 1.51 15.76
CA ASP A 38 -16.92 2.74 16.18
C ASP A 38 -15.98 3.75 16.86
N GLU A 39 -14.82 3.28 17.31
CA GLU A 39 -13.79 4.08 17.97
C GLU A 39 -12.62 4.41 17.04
N ASP A 40 -12.64 3.95 15.79
CA ASP A 40 -11.59 4.20 14.81
C ASP A 40 -11.37 5.71 14.63
N ALA A 41 -10.12 6.13 14.67
CA ALA A 41 -9.76 7.51 14.51
C ALA A 41 -9.40 7.80 13.04
N TYR A 42 -10.15 8.69 12.44
CA TYR A 42 -9.92 9.14 11.07
C TYR A 42 -10.34 10.59 10.87
N ILE A 43 -9.80 11.24 9.85
CA ILE A 43 -10.24 12.56 9.40
C ILE A 43 -11.41 12.36 8.45
N LYS A 44 -12.52 13.00 8.75
CA LYS A 44 -13.68 13.02 7.86
C LYS A 44 -13.50 14.13 6.84
N TYR A 45 -13.33 13.75 5.60
CA TYR A 45 -13.29 14.66 4.47
C TYR A 45 -14.68 14.86 3.87
N ILE A 46 -14.80 15.79 2.94
CA ILE A 46 -16.03 16.09 2.19
C ILE A 46 -15.76 15.98 0.70
N ASP A 47 -16.81 15.73 -0.07
CA ASP A 47 -16.76 15.81 -1.52
C ASP A 47 -16.65 17.28 -1.94
N ALA A 48 -15.41 17.73 -2.09
CA ALA A 48 -15.08 19.08 -2.53
C ALA A 48 -14.01 18.99 -3.63
N PRO A 49 -14.00 19.93 -4.58
CA PRO A 49 -12.99 19.96 -5.63
C PRO A 49 -11.59 20.12 -5.01
N PHE A 50 -10.71 19.19 -5.31
CA PHE A 50 -9.29 19.29 -4.99
C PHE A 50 -8.49 19.05 -6.25
N THR A 51 -7.69 20.01 -6.68
CA THR A 51 -6.79 19.84 -7.82
C THR A 51 -5.41 20.37 -7.48
N LEU A 52 -4.40 19.53 -7.67
CA LEU A 52 -3.00 19.86 -7.43
C LEU A 52 -2.38 20.66 -8.59
N TYR A 53 -2.99 20.62 -9.77
CA TYR A 53 -2.32 21.03 -11.01
C TYR A 53 -2.89 22.26 -11.73
N ASP A 54 -4.12 22.61 -11.45
CA ASP A 54 -4.80 23.63 -12.24
C ASP A 54 -4.57 25.06 -11.73
N GLY A 55 -3.33 25.37 -11.41
CA GLY A 55 -2.89 26.72 -11.14
C GLY A 55 -3.40 27.32 -9.83
N ALA A 56 -3.76 26.51 -8.88
CA ALA A 56 -3.88 26.88 -7.47
C ALA A 56 -5.15 27.61 -7.01
N ALA A 57 -6.18 27.71 -7.81
CA ALA A 57 -7.35 28.48 -7.35
C ALA A 57 -8.28 27.69 -6.41
N ASP A 58 -8.28 26.35 -6.45
CA ASP A 58 -9.34 25.55 -5.85
C ASP A 58 -8.84 24.41 -4.94
N LEU A 59 -7.77 24.65 -4.19
CA LEU A 59 -7.33 23.71 -3.16
C LEU A 59 -8.25 23.77 -1.95
N ASP A 60 -9.26 22.92 -1.91
CA ASP A 60 -10.07 22.75 -0.71
C ASP A 60 -9.52 21.63 0.16
N PHE A 61 -8.76 22.00 1.18
CA PHE A 61 -8.16 21.04 2.13
C PHE A 61 -9.15 20.25 2.98
N ARG A 62 -10.45 20.46 2.78
CA ARG A 62 -11.49 19.61 3.36
C ARG A 62 -11.75 18.35 2.54
N ALA A 63 -11.21 18.28 1.30
CA ALA A 63 -11.18 17.08 0.48
C ALA A 63 -9.92 16.25 0.76
N ASN A 64 -10.01 14.93 0.56
CA ASN A 64 -8.86 14.06 0.69
C ASN A 64 -7.95 14.16 -0.56
N ALA A 65 -6.78 14.73 -0.39
CA ALA A 65 -5.80 14.87 -1.45
C ALA A 65 -5.17 13.55 -1.92
N LEU A 66 -5.32 12.47 -1.15
CA LEU A 66 -4.70 11.18 -1.48
C LEU A 66 -5.21 10.64 -2.82
N GLY A 67 -6.49 10.85 -3.12
CA GLY A 67 -7.10 10.47 -4.38
C GLY A 67 -6.40 11.10 -5.59
N GLU A 68 -6.14 12.39 -5.54
CA GLU A 68 -5.41 13.11 -6.58
C GLU A 68 -3.96 12.61 -6.71
N MET A 69 -3.33 12.26 -5.61
CA MET A 69 -1.96 11.74 -5.61
C MET A 69 -1.87 10.33 -6.18
N ILE A 70 -2.83 9.47 -5.89
CA ILE A 70 -2.84 8.06 -6.32
C ILE A 70 -3.33 7.94 -7.76
N TYR A 71 -4.43 8.63 -8.10
CA TYR A 71 -5.06 8.50 -9.40
C TYR A 71 -4.28 9.17 -10.53
N GLY A 72 -3.23 9.86 -10.14
CA GLY A 72 -2.28 10.47 -11.06
C GLY A 72 -2.77 11.83 -11.52
N GLN A 73 -1.84 12.70 -11.48
CA GLN A 73 -1.93 14.05 -11.93
C GLN A 73 -1.99 14.14 -13.45
N ASP A 74 -1.63 13.05 -14.09
CA ASP A 74 -1.76 12.84 -15.53
C ASP A 74 -2.48 11.49 -15.71
N PRO A 75 -3.64 11.44 -16.39
CA PRO A 75 -4.30 10.20 -16.77
C PRO A 75 -3.37 9.30 -17.61
N GLN A 76 -2.28 9.85 -18.06
CA GLN A 76 -1.23 9.14 -18.78
C GLN A 76 -0.22 8.47 -17.86
N SER A 77 -0.23 8.76 -16.56
CA SER A 77 0.70 8.20 -15.56
C SER A 77 -0.03 7.82 -14.27
N PRO A 78 -1.05 6.96 -14.33
CA PRO A 78 -1.76 6.53 -13.14
C PRO A 78 -0.82 5.77 -12.19
N SER A 79 -1.12 5.81 -10.90
CA SER A 79 -0.42 5.00 -9.92
C SER A 79 -0.88 3.54 -10.02
N PHE A 80 0.00 2.69 -10.51
CA PHE A 80 -0.26 1.27 -10.64
C PHE A 80 -0.08 0.52 -9.31
N VAL A 81 -0.82 -0.54 -9.13
CA VAL A 81 -0.57 -1.49 -8.05
C VAL A 81 0.73 -2.23 -8.33
N SER A 82 1.66 -2.19 -7.37
CA SER A 82 2.95 -2.85 -7.53
C SER A 82 2.82 -4.37 -7.57
N SER A 83 3.71 -5.03 -8.30
CA SER A 83 3.81 -6.48 -8.33
C SER A 83 4.02 -7.09 -6.94
N THR A 84 4.72 -6.40 -6.06
CA THR A 84 4.91 -6.84 -4.67
C THR A 84 3.58 -6.99 -3.95
N LEU A 85 2.76 -5.94 -3.89
CA LEU A 85 1.45 -5.98 -3.23
C LEU A 85 0.52 -7.01 -3.90
N PHE A 86 0.42 -6.94 -5.22
CA PHE A 86 -0.45 -7.81 -6.00
C PHE A 86 -0.13 -9.30 -5.77
N ASN A 87 1.15 -9.67 -5.84
CA ASN A 87 1.57 -11.05 -5.71
C ASN A 87 1.45 -11.59 -4.28
N TYR A 88 1.70 -10.78 -3.26
CA TYR A 88 1.39 -11.17 -1.87
C TYR A 88 -0.10 -11.49 -1.70
N MET A 89 -0.96 -10.59 -2.15
CA MET A 89 -2.40 -10.79 -2.04
C MET A 89 -2.90 -11.98 -2.89
N LYS A 90 -2.35 -12.16 -4.09
CA LYS A 90 -2.67 -13.30 -4.96
C LYS A 90 -2.27 -14.62 -4.31
N LYS A 91 -1.05 -14.70 -3.76
CA LYS A 91 -0.54 -15.90 -3.09
C LYS A 91 -1.36 -16.31 -1.87
N MET A 92 -1.87 -15.34 -1.15
CA MET A 92 -2.70 -15.57 0.03
C MET A 92 -4.19 -15.79 -0.30
N HIS A 93 -4.59 -15.76 -1.56
CA HIS A 93 -5.98 -15.78 -2.03
C HIS A 93 -6.81 -14.65 -1.38
N ASP A 94 -6.21 -13.47 -1.22
CA ASP A 94 -6.78 -12.36 -0.47
C ASP A 94 -8.03 -11.78 -1.16
N PRO A 95 -9.21 -11.83 -0.54
CA PRO A 95 -10.43 -11.33 -1.16
C PRO A 95 -10.43 -9.81 -1.38
N ARG A 96 -9.52 -9.07 -0.74
CA ARG A 96 -9.33 -7.63 -0.98
C ARG A 96 -8.68 -7.36 -2.33
N LEU A 97 -7.97 -8.33 -2.95
CA LEU A 97 -7.12 -8.10 -4.12
C LEU A 97 -7.86 -7.37 -5.24
N TYR A 98 -8.94 -7.94 -5.75
CA TYR A 98 -9.68 -7.36 -6.88
C TYR A 98 -10.71 -6.29 -6.46
N ARG A 99 -10.76 -5.95 -5.18
CA ARG A 99 -11.46 -4.77 -4.66
C ARG A 99 -10.53 -3.55 -4.56
N ILE A 100 -9.23 -3.81 -4.47
CA ILE A 100 -8.15 -2.80 -4.40
C ILE A 100 -7.52 -2.58 -5.78
N ALA A 101 -7.17 -3.67 -6.48
CA ALA A 101 -6.50 -3.65 -7.76
C ALA A 101 -7.52 -3.79 -8.91
N ARG A 102 -7.83 -2.69 -9.59
CA ARG A 102 -8.80 -2.64 -10.68
C ARG A 102 -8.14 -2.17 -11.98
N CYS A 103 -8.67 -2.64 -13.08
CA CYS A 103 -8.23 -2.24 -14.42
C CYS A 103 -9.26 -1.29 -15.02
N TYR A 104 -8.82 -0.09 -15.42
CA TYR A 104 -9.70 0.92 -16.01
C TYR A 104 -9.27 1.34 -17.39
N ILE A 105 -10.26 1.64 -18.24
CA ILE A 105 -10.08 2.41 -19.46
C ILE A 105 -10.48 3.85 -19.17
N HIS A 106 -9.55 4.76 -19.31
CA HIS A 106 -9.78 6.17 -19.09
C HIS A 106 -10.31 6.82 -20.37
N THR A 107 -11.46 7.46 -20.31
CA THR A 107 -12.05 8.14 -21.45
C THR A 107 -11.86 9.67 -21.41
N THR A 108 -11.49 10.20 -20.24
CA THR A 108 -11.27 11.64 -20.06
C THR A 108 -9.87 11.89 -19.50
N ARG A 109 -9.36 13.10 -19.70
CA ARG A 109 -8.10 13.57 -19.07
C ARG A 109 -8.35 14.17 -17.67
N SER A 110 -9.58 14.24 -17.22
CA SER A 110 -9.91 14.77 -15.91
C SER A 110 -9.59 13.71 -14.86
N GLN A 111 -8.81 14.09 -13.88
CA GLN A 111 -8.39 13.23 -12.77
C GLN A 111 -9.42 13.17 -11.66
N THR A 112 -10.19 14.23 -11.53
CA THR A 112 -11.27 14.35 -10.53
C THR A 112 -12.60 13.81 -11.04
N ASP A 113 -12.79 13.75 -12.36
CA ASP A 113 -13.99 13.17 -12.97
C ASP A 113 -13.73 11.73 -13.36
N THR A 114 -14.00 10.82 -12.44
CA THR A 114 -13.92 9.37 -12.67
C THR A 114 -15.13 8.81 -13.43
N SER A 115 -16.12 9.65 -13.74
CA SER A 115 -17.36 9.23 -14.43
C SER A 115 -17.09 8.69 -15.85
N GLY A 116 -15.97 9.05 -16.46
CA GLY A 116 -15.55 8.55 -17.76
C GLY A 116 -14.67 7.30 -17.72
N ASN A 117 -14.42 6.72 -16.53
CA ASN A 117 -13.62 5.53 -16.39
C ASN A 117 -14.50 4.28 -16.49
N PHE A 118 -14.15 3.40 -17.42
CA PHE A 118 -14.78 2.10 -17.51
C PHE A 118 -13.93 1.07 -16.78
N ASP A 119 -14.50 0.46 -15.76
CA ASP A 119 -13.89 -0.70 -15.10
C ASP A 119 -13.99 -1.90 -16.04
N VAL A 120 -12.85 -2.45 -16.38
CA VAL A 120 -12.70 -3.61 -17.30
C VAL A 120 -12.03 -4.79 -16.62
N THR A 121 -12.02 -4.82 -15.31
CA THR A 121 -11.34 -5.86 -14.53
C THR A 121 -11.86 -7.25 -14.87
N ASP A 122 -13.19 -7.40 -14.95
CA ASP A 122 -13.80 -8.71 -15.24
C ASP A 122 -13.47 -9.18 -16.67
N GLU A 123 -13.39 -8.26 -17.63
CA GLU A 123 -12.98 -8.57 -19.01
C GLU A 123 -11.51 -8.99 -19.07
N VAL A 124 -10.64 -8.37 -18.28
CA VAL A 124 -9.22 -8.73 -18.22
C VAL A 124 -9.03 -10.08 -17.53
N LEU A 125 -9.77 -10.35 -16.46
CA LEU A 125 -9.78 -11.67 -15.82
C LEU A 125 -10.26 -12.76 -16.79
N ALA A 126 -11.37 -12.53 -17.49
CA ALA A 126 -11.88 -13.45 -18.48
C ALA A 126 -10.94 -13.65 -19.68
N TRP A 127 -10.09 -12.67 -19.99
CA TRP A 127 -9.01 -12.82 -20.96
C TRP A 127 -7.97 -13.84 -20.48
N GLY A 128 -7.55 -13.78 -19.22
CA GLY A 128 -6.65 -14.76 -18.61
C GLY A 128 -7.22 -16.17 -18.62
N GLU A 129 -8.49 -16.36 -18.32
CA GLU A 129 -9.17 -17.66 -18.36
C GLU A 129 -9.18 -18.30 -19.75
N ARG A 130 -9.04 -17.50 -20.81
CA ARG A 130 -8.95 -17.97 -22.21
C ARG A 130 -7.52 -18.27 -22.66
N GLY A 131 -6.55 -18.23 -21.74
CA GLY A 131 -5.14 -18.50 -22.02
C GLY A 131 -4.29 -17.26 -22.29
N GLY A 132 -4.83 -16.06 -22.05
CA GLY A 132 -4.04 -14.82 -22.01
C GLY A 132 -3.37 -14.60 -20.66
N GLU A 133 -2.61 -13.51 -20.52
CA GLU A 133 -1.87 -13.23 -19.30
C GLU A 133 -2.76 -12.71 -18.14
N GLY A 134 -4.00 -12.33 -18.42
CA GLY A 134 -4.91 -11.82 -17.40
C GLY A 134 -4.46 -10.47 -16.83
N ILE A 135 -4.61 -10.30 -15.51
CA ILE A 135 -4.14 -9.08 -14.82
C ILE A 135 -2.65 -9.21 -14.52
N VAL A 136 -1.86 -8.34 -15.14
CA VAL A 136 -0.40 -8.27 -14.98
C VAL A 136 -0.04 -6.98 -14.23
N PRO A 137 0.44 -7.08 -12.97
CA PRO A 137 0.87 -5.91 -12.20
C PRO A 137 2.16 -5.29 -12.75
N CYS A 138 2.45 -4.06 -12.34
CA CYS A 138 3.70 -3.40 -12.68
C CYS A 138 4.81 -3.74 -11.67
N ASN A 139 5.99 -4.05 -12.19
CA ASN A 139 7.20 -4.06 -11.36
C ASN A 139 7.63 -2.62 -11.01
N VAL A 140 8.38 -2.49 -9.93
CA VAL A 140 9.00 -1.21 -9.58
C VAL A 140 9.96 -0.82 -10.71
N GLY A 141 9.69 0.31 -11.36
CA GLY A 141 10.46 0.77 -12.53
C GLY A 141 9.79 0.50 -13.88
N ASP A 142 8.78 -0.36 -13.96
CA ASP A 142 8.01 -0.62 -15.19
C ASP A 142 7.05 0.52 -15.56
N ALA A 143 6.74 1.38 -14.62
CA ALA A 143 5.78 2.47 -14.79
C ALA A 143 6.28 3.62 -15.66
N TRP A 144 7.32 3.39 -16.44
CA TRP A 144 7.81 4.39 -17.38
C TRP A 144 6.97 4.39 -18.66
N TRP A 145 6.82 5.58 -19.21
CA TRP A 145 5.98 5.90 -20.37
C TRP A 145 6.06 4.92 -21.54
N SER A 146 7.25 4.42 -21.89
CA SER A 146 7.43 3.53 -23.04
C SER A 146 6.83 2.15 -22.85
N ASP A 147 6.81 1.64 -21.61
CA ASP A 147 6.39 0.26 -21.30
C ASP A 147 4.88 0.13 -21.14
N TRP A 148 4.21 1.25 -20.91
CA TRP A 148 2.78 1.31 -20.79
C TRP A 148 2.03 1.76 -22.06
N VAL A 149 2.75 2.37 -23.01
CA VAL A 149 2.18 2.83 -24.26
C VAL A 149 2.04 1.68 -25.29
N SER A 150 2.89 0.66 -25.20
CA SER A 150 2.82 -0.47 -26.14
C SER A 150 3.10 -1.79 -25.44
N ALA A 151 2.22 -2.75 -25.63
CA ALA A 151 2.50 -4.12 -25.23
C ALA A 151 3.76 -4.63 -25.95
N PRO A 152 4.65 -5.39 -25.27
CA PRO A 152 5.72 -6.09 -25.95
C PRO A 152 5.16 -6.90 -27.13
N ALA A 153 5.90 -6.94 -28.25
CA ALA A 153 5.41 -7.51 -29.51
C ALA A 153 4.92 -8.98 -29.41
N ASN A 154 5.28 -9.68 -28.35
CA ASN A 154 4.91 -11.08 -28.10
C ASN A 154 4.16 -11.27 -26.78
N SER A 155 3.70 -10.22 -26.13
CA SER A 155 2.92 -10.35 -24.90
C SER A 155 1.44 -10.57 -25.21
N ASP A 156 0.79 -11.38 -24.42
CA ASP A 156 -0.66 -11.61 -24.46
C ASP A 156 -1.41 -10.76 -23.39
N ILE A 157 -0.82 -9.64 -23.00
CA ILE A 157 -1.42 -8.66 -22.10
C ILE A 157 -2.56 -7.94 -22.86
N PRO A 158 -3.77 -7.88 -22.29
CA PRO A 158 -4.89 -7.25 -22.97
C PRO A 158 -4.65 -5.77 -23.20
N THR A 159 -4.98 -5.33 -24.40
CA THR A 159 -4.96 -3.91 -24.80
C THR A 159 -6.39 -3.42 -25.03
N LEU A 160 -6.57 -2.10 -25.13
CA LEU A 160 -7.87 -1.55 -25.48
C LEU A 160 -8.39 -2.09 -26.81
N ASP A 161 -7.52 -2.27 -27.81
CA ASP A 161 -7.91 -2.85 -29.11
C ASP A 161 -8.37 -4.32 -28.99
N SER A 162 -7.69 -5.11 -28.16
CA SER A 162 -8.08 -6.50 -27.94
C SER A 162 -9.42 -6.59 -27.21
N LEU A 163 -9.63 -5.79 -26.17
CA LEU A 163 -10.90 -5.72 -25.45
C LEU A 163 -12.04 -5.19 -26.32
N ALA A 164 -11.82 -4.15 -27.12
CA ALA A 164 -12.83 -3.63 -28.05
C ALA A 164 -13.23 -4.64 -29.13
N THR A 165 -12.31 -5.51 -29.52
CA THR A 165 -12.57 -6.60 -30.49
C THR A 165 -13.39 -7.73 -29.86
N LEU A 166 -13.08 -8.11 -28.61
CA LEU A 166 -13.75 -9.20 -27.90
C LEU A 166 -15.12 -8.80 -27.35
N TYR A 167 -15.27 -7.55 -26.97
CA TYR A 167 -16.48 -7.01 -26.33
C TYR A 167 -17.04 -5.80 -27.09
N PRO A 168 -17.46 -5.98 -28.38
CA PRO A 168 -17.88 -4.86 -29.23
C PRO A 168 -19.09 -4.10 -28.69
N ASP A 169 -19.93 -4.78 -27.90
CA ASP A 169 -21.15 -4.18 -27.34
C ASP A 169 -20.87 -3.25 -26.15
N LYS A 170 -19.66 -3.26 -25.59
CA LYS A 170 -19.26 -2.39 -24.49
C LYS A 170 -18.95 -0.96 -24.94
N GLY A 171 -18.77 -0.73 -26.25
CA GLY A 171 -18.58 0.59 -26.83
C GLY A 171 -17.23 1.25 -26.47
N TYR A 172 -16.20 0.46 -26.23
CA TYR A 172 -14.84 0.99 -25.97
C TYR A 172 -14.32 1.78 -27.16
N ASP A 173 -13.87 3.02 -26.91
CA ASP A 173 -13.28 3.86 -27.95
C ASP A 173 -11.82 3.48 -28.19
N LYS A 174 -11.60 2.62 -29.18
CA LYS A 174 -10.26 2.20 -29.58
C LYS A 174 -9.36 3.31 -30.15
N ASN A 175 -9.91 4.50 -30.40
CA ASN A 175 -9.11 5.65 -30.84
C ASN A 175 -8.49 6.38 -29.64
N ASN A 176 -8.93 6.05 -28.42
CA ASN A 176 -8.40 6.63 -27.20
C ASN A 176 -7.30 5.70 -26.62
N TYR A 177 -6.08 5.86 -27.13
CA TYR A 177 -4.89 5.10 -26.71
C TYR A 177 -4.94 3.57 -26.98
N PRO A 178 -5.11 3.16 -28.23
CA PRO A 178 -5.42 1.77 -28.60
C PRO A 178 -4.34 0.73 -28.23
N ALA A 179 -3.08 1.16 -28.16
CA ALA A 179 -1.96 0.24 -27.92
C ALA A 179 -1.57 0.09 -26.45
N ARG A 180 -2.32 0.71 -25.52
CA ARG A 180 -1.97 0.66 -24.11
C ARG A 180 -2.35 -0.67 -23.47
N MET A 181 -1.42 -1.22 -22.72
CA MET A 181 -1.67 -2.35 -21.85
C MET A 181 -2.65 -1.96 -20.73
N ILE A 182 -3.58 -2.83 -20.45
CA ILE A 182 -4.49 -2.67 -19.32
C ILE A 182 -3.80 -3.24 -18.07
N ARG A 183 -3.40 -2.37 -17.16
CA ARG A 183 -2.72 -2.75 -15.91
C ARG A 183 -3.51 -2.35 -14.68
N PRO A 184 -3.36 -3.06 -13.57
CA PRO A 184 -4.11 -2.75 -12.36
C PRO A 184 -3.64 -1.44 -11.71
N THR A 185 -4.59 -0.58 -11.42
CA THR A 185 -4.42 0.63 -10.59
C THR A 185 -5.16 0.47 -9.27
N ILE A 186 -4.93 1.37 -8.33
CA ILE A 186 -5.77 1.44 -7.13
C ILE A 186 -7.20 1.74 -7.54
N ALA A 187 -8.16 1.03 -6.96
CA ALA A 187 -9.58 1.21 -7.24
C ALA A 187 -10.04 2.65 -6.97
N VAL A 188 -10.89 3.18 -7.84
CA VAL A 188 -11.46 4.54 -7.73
C VAL A 188 -12.11 4.78 -6.37
N ALA A 189 -12.66 3.75 -5.76
CA ALA A 189 -13.24 3.80 -4.42
C ALA A 189 -12.29 4.36 -3.34
N PHE A 190 -10.98 4.27 -3.53
CA PHE A 190 -9.97 4.82 -2.62
C PHE A 190 -9.53 6.25 -2.98
N CYS A 191 -10.02 6.77 -4.09
CA CYS A 191 -9.59 8.03 -4.68
C CYS A 191 -10.64 9.14 -4.59
N ASN A 192 -11.79 8.87 -4.00
CA ASN A 192 -12.86 9.87 -3.84
C ASN A 192 -12.44 10.97 -2.84
N ALA A 193 -12.86 12.19 -3.11
CA ALA A 193 -12.51 13.36 -2.30
C ALA A 193 -12.99 13.27 -0.84
N ASP A 194 -14.04 12.52 -0.58
CA ASP A 194 -14.61 12.28 0.76
C ASP A 194 -14.09 11.01 1.45
N CYS A 195 -13.17 10.28 0.83
CA CYS A 195 -12.52 9.14 1.48
C CYS A 195 -11.91 9.52 2.82
N PRO A 196 -12.06 8.69 3.87
CA PRO A 196 -11.54 8.99 5.19
C PRO A 196 -10.01 9.03 5.20
N GLY A 197 -9.43 9.97 5.93
CA GLY A 197 -8.01 9.99 6.23
C GLY A 197 -7.72 9.13 7.47
N ILE A 198 -7.40 7.87 7.28
CA ILE A 198 -7.20 6.91 8.37
C ILE A 198 -5.98 7.31 9.23
N LEU A 199 -6.17 7.38 10.54
CA LEU A 199 -5.10 7.68 11.51
C LEU A 199 -4.69 6.44 12.30
N ILE A 200 -5.66 5.76 12.94
CA ILE A 200 -5.45 4.52 13.68
C ILE A 200 -6.80 3.80 13.84
N THR A 201 -6.79 2.49 13.65
CA THR A 201 -8.01 1.67 13.65
C THR A 201 -7.93 0.53 14.66
N SER A 202 -9.08 -0.03 15.00
CA SER A 202 -9.18 -1.27 15.78
C SER A 202 -8.43 -2.42 15.12
N ALA A 203 -8.43 -2.51 13.79
CA ALA A 203 -7.65 -3.50 13.05
C ALA A 203 -6.14 -3.41 13.33
N GLU A 204 -5.59 -2.20 13.36
CA GLU A 204 -4.19 -2.00 13.72
C GLU A 204 -3.91 -2.37 15.17
N VAL A 205 -4.82 -2.04 16.07
CA VAL A 205 -4.69 -2.40 17.50
C VAL A 205 -4.61 -3.91 17.67
N GLU A 206 -5.44 -4.66 16.98
CA GLU A 206 -5.41 -6.12 17.02
C GLU A 206 -4.06 -6.67 16.51
N PHE A 207 -3.49 -6.15 15.43
CA PHE A 207 -2.16 -6.55 14.99
C PHE A 207 -1.05 -6.16 15.98
N LEU A 208 -1.15 -5.02 16.66
CA LEU A 208 -0.22 -4.64 17.72
C LEU A 208 -0.32 -5.57 18.93
N LEU A 209 -1.53 -6.00 19.31
CA LEU A 209 -1.76 -6.96 20.37
C LEU A 209 -1.24 -8.35 19.98
N ALA A 210 -1.48 -8.79 18.75
CA ALA A 210 -0.95 -10.04 18.21
C ALA A 210 0.59 -10.08 18.32
N GLU A 211 1.26 -9.01 17.89
CA GLU A 211 2.73 -8.95 17.97
C GLU A 211 3.23 -8.89 19.41
N ALA A 212 2.55 -8.14 20.28
CA ALA A 212 2.89 -8.09 21.71
C ALA A 212 2.73 -9.46 22.39
N ALA A 213 1.63 -10.19 22.10
CA ALA A 213 1.40 -11.54 22.60
C ALA A 213 2.47 -12.51 22.10
N SER A 214 2.86 -12.43 20.80
CA SER A 214 3.92 -13.27 20.22
C SER A 214 5.30 -13.03 20.86
N LYS A 215 5.54 -11.79 21.37
CA LYS A 215 6.75 -11.43 22.14
C LYS A 215 6.67 -11.88 23.62
N GLY A 216 5.55 -12.48 24.06
CA GLY A 216 5.32 -12.88 25.46
C GLY A 216 5.07 -11.71 26.41
N TRP A 217 4.57 -10.57 25.90
CA TRP A 217 4.14 -9.46 26.74
C TRP A 217 2.79 -9.77 27.40
N ASN A 218 2.52 -9.12 28.54
CA ASN A 218 1.29 -9.34 29.27
C ASN A 218 0.12 -8.56 28.65
N VAL A 219 -0.50 -9.18 27.63
CA VAL A 219 -1.68 -8.66 26.95
C VAL A 219 -2.86 -9.63 27.10
N PRO A 220 -4.12 -9.19 27.04
CA PRO A 220 -5.27 -10.08 27.00
C PRO A 220 -5.23 -10.96 25.74
N GLY A 221 -5.68 -12.21 25.82
CA GLY A 221 -5.75 -13.10 24.67
C GLY A 221 -4.39 -13.68 24.23
N ASP A 222 -4.37 -14.29 23.08
CA ASP A 222 -3.17 -14.88 22.46
C ASP A 222 -2.90 -14.28 21.08
N ALA A 223 -1.73 -14.58 20.52
CA ALA A 223 -1.28 -13.98 19.26
C ALA A 223 -2.17 -14.36 18.08
N GLU A 224 -2.66 -15.61 18.03
CA GLU A 224 -3.48 -16.10 16.94
C GLU A 224 -4.86 -15.43 16.94
N SER A 225 -5.53 -15.40 18.09
CA SER A 225 -6.83 -14.75 18.24
C SER A 225 -6.82 -13.28 17.83
N HIS A 226 -5.77 -12.54 18.23
CA HIS A 226 -5.59 -11.14 17.82
C HIS A 226 -5.25 -10.99 16.34
N TYR A 227 -4.45 -11.89 15.79
CA TYR A 227 -4.12 -11.89 14.36
C TYR A 227 -5.37 -12.08 13.50
N GLU A 228 -6.21 -13.07 13.83
CA GLU A 228 -7.48 -13.31 13.16
C GLU A 228 -8.45 -12.13 13.29
N ALA A 229 -8.55 -11.56 14.52
CA ALA A 229 -9.36 -10.37 14.75
C ALA A 229 -8.89 -9.17 13.94
N GLY A 230 -7.57 -8.98 13.80
CA GLY A 230 -6.97 -7.94 12.99
C GLY A 230 -7.30 -8.08 11.49
N ILE A 231 -7.23 -9.30 10.95
CA ILE A 231 -7.63 -9.59 9.56
C ILE A 231 -9.11 -9.26 9.36
N ARG A 232 -9.97 -9.76 10.23
CA ARG A 232 -11.42 -9.54 10.16
C ARG A 232 -11.74 -8.05 10.21
N ALA A 233 -11.20 -7.33 11.18
CA ALA A 233 -11.40 -5.89 11.32
C ALA A 233 -10.86 -5.10 10.10
N SER A 234 -9.71 -5.51 9.53
CA SER A 234 -9.14 -4.90 8.33
C SER A 234 -10.05 -5.02 7.10
N MET A 235 -10.68 -6.18 6.90
CA MET A 235 -11.62 -6.39 5.79
C MET A 235 -12.94 -5.66 6.03
N GLN A 236 -13.44 -5.68 7.24
CA GLN A 236 -14.65 -4.91 7.62
C GLN A 236 -14.43 -3.40 7.51
N MET A 237 -13.23 -2.90 7.78
CA MET A 237 -12.86 -1.50 7.58
C MET A 237 -13.05 -1.08 6.12
N LEU A 238 -12.61 -1.90 5.15
CA LEU A 238 -12.84 -1.61 3.73
C LEU A 238 -14.35 -1.58 3.42
N ASN A 239 -15.10 -2.52 3.96
CA ASN A 239 -16.56 -2.55 3.80
C ASN A 239 -17.27 -1.32 4.35
N ASN A 240 -16.78 -0.76 5.45
CA ASN A 240 -17.43 0.32 6.17
C ASN A 240 -17.06 1.70 5.63
N TYR A 241 -15.84 1.88 5.16
CA TYR A 241 -15.29 3.21 4.87
C TYR A 241 -15.13 3.49 3.37
N TYR A 242 -15.19 2.48 2.50
CA TYR A 242 -14.96 2.65 1.07
C TYR A 242 -16.09 2.05 0.24
N ASP A 243 -16.41 2.72 -0.86
CA ASP A 243 -17.41 2.24 -1.82
C ASP A 243 -16.78 1.24 -2.81
N ILE A 244 -16.26 0.15 -2.26
CA ILE A 244 -15.64 -0.92 -3.05
C ILE A 244 -16.69 -1.65 -3.92
N VAL A 245 -16.27 -2.18 -5.05
CA VAL A 245 -17.13 -2.78 -6.08
C VAL A 245 -18.08 -3.85 -5.54
N SER A 246 -17.68 -4.58 -4.53
CA SER A 246 -18.51 -5.53 -3.79
C SER A 246 -18.03 -5.66 -2.36
N LYS A 247 -18.94 -5.75 -1.41
CA LYS A 247 -18.57 -6.00 -0.01
C LYS A 247 -17.93 -7.38 0.13
N ILE A 248 -16.94 -7.47 1.02
CA ILE A 248 -16.34 -8.75 1.40
C ILE A 248 -17.30 -9.41 2.39
N SER A 249 -17.75 -10.60 2.08
CA SER A 249 -18.68 -11.34 2.93
C SER A 249 -17.95 -11.94 4.15
N ASP A 250 -18.71 -12.23 5.21
CA ASP A 250 -18.14 -12.91 6.39
C ASP A 250 -17.59 -14.29 6.01
N GLU A 251 -18.18 -14.95 5.02
CA GLU A 251 -17.77 -16.26 4.50
C GLU A 251 -16.37 -16.16 3.83
N GLU A 252 -16.14 -15.16 2.98
CA GLU A 252 -14.84 -14.88 2.37
C GLU A 252 -13.78 -14.53 3.43
N ILE A 253 -14.17 -13.81 4.49
CA ILE A 253 -13.28 -13.45 5.59
C ILE A 253 -12.83 -14.70 6.36
N GLU A 254 -13.77 -15.56 6.75
CA GLU A 254 -13.45 -16.75 7.53
C GLU A 254 -12.68 -17.79 6.72
N GLU A 255 -12.98 -17.94 5.42
CA GLU A 255 -12.21 -18.78 4.50
C GLU A 255 -10.76 -18.28 4.39
N TYR A 256 -10.56 -16.98 4.20
CA TYR A 256 -9.23 -16.38 4.15
C TYR A 256 -8.43 -16.59 5.44
N ILE A 257 -9.05 -16.40 6.60
CA ILE A 257 -8.42 -16.63 7.91
C ILE A 257 -8.01 -18.10 8.05
N ALA A 258 -8.87 -19.03 7.67
CA ALA A 258 -8.58 -20.46 7.76
C ALA A 258 -7.42 -20.89 6.82
N GLU A 259 -7.29 -20.26 5.65
CA GLU A 259 -6.20 -20.53 4.71
C GLU A 259 -4.87 -19.84 5.09
N ASN A 260 -4.94 -18.78 5.88
CA ASN A 260 -3.79 -17.97 6.26
C ASN A 260 -3.61 -17.89 7.79
N PRO A 261 -3.39 -19.01 8.49
CA PRO A 261 -3.17 -19.02 9.93
C PRO A 261 -1.88 -18.28 10.31
N LEU A 262 -1.76 -17.93 11.58
CA LEU A 262 -0.51 -17.37 12.11
C LEU A 262 0.60 -18.41 11.94
N GLY A 263 1.58 -18.11 11.10
CA GLY A 263 2.65 -19.03 10.75
C GLY A 263 3.73 -19.18 11.82
N ASP A 264 4.74 -20.01 11.52
CA ASP A 264 5.90 -20.26 12.41
C ASP A 264 6.73 -18.99 12.68
N ASN A 265 6.63 -17.98 11.80
CA ASN A 265 7.17 -16.64 11.99
C ASN A 265 6.03 -15.62 12.23
N PRO A 266 5.54 -15.46 13.46
CA PRO A 266 4.44 -14.54 13.76
C PRO A 266 4.74 -13.09 13.34
N ARG A 267 5.99 -12.66 13.46
CA ARG A 267 6.40 -11.30 13.06
C ARG A 267 6.13 -11.05 11.57
N GLU A 268 6.46 -11.99 10.71
CA GLU A 268 6.22 -11.90 9.27
C GLU A 268 4.73 -11.88 8.96
N SER A 269 3.98 -12.85 9.48
CA SER A 269 2.54 -12.98 9.22
C SER A 269 1.78 -11.72 9.65
N ILE A 270 2.00 -11.26 10.88
CA ILE A 270 1.32 -10.09 11.45
C ILE A 270 1.68 -8.82 10.67
N ASN A 271 2.98 -8.60 10.41
CA ASN A 271 3.40 -7.35 9.78
C ASN A 271 3.10 -7.32 8.27
N THR A 272 2.96 -8.47 7.60
CA THR A 272 2.45 -8.55 6.23
C THR A 272 0.98 -8.12 6.19
N GLN A 273 0.14 -8.59 7.11
CA GLN A 273 -1.25 -8.16 7.19
C GLN A 273 -1.39 -6.68 7.57
N ALA A 274 -0.58 -6.20 8.51
CA ALA A 274 -0.53 -4.79 8.88
C ALA A 274 -0.09 -3.91 7.70
N TRP A 275 0.84 -4.38 6.86
CA TRP A 275 1.26 -3.67 5.67
C TRP A 275 0.13 -3.53 4.64
N ILE A 276 -0.67 -4.59 4.42
CA ILE A 276 -1.85 -4.54 3.55
C ILE A 276 -2.91 -3.57 4.14
N LEU A 277 -3.17 -3.62 5.45
CA LEU A 277 -4.05 -2.68 6.13
C LEU A 277 -3.63 -1.23 5.87
N HIS A 278 -2.33 -0.97 5.97
CA HIS A 278 -1.77 0.38 5.84
C HIS A 278 -1.70 0.91 4.39
N LEU A 279 -2.26 0.23 3.41
CA LEU A 279 -2.53 0.83 2.10
C LEU A 279 -3.29 2.16 2.24
N THR A 280 -4.20 2.23 3.21
CA THR A 280 -5.01 3.43 3.51
C THR A 280 -4.32 4.43 4.45
N ASN A 281 -3.14 4.07 4.98
CA ASN A 281 -2.28 4.93 5.81
C ASN A 281 -0.80 4.68 5.45
N PRO A 282 -0.34 5.10 4.26
CA PRO A 282 0.98 4.73 3.75
C PRO A 282 2.15 5.26 4.59
N ASN A 283 1.95 6.35 5.34
CA ASN A 283 2.97 6.85 6.25
C ASN A 283 3.26 5.88 7.39
N GLU A 284 2.21 5.30 7.98
CA GLU A 284 2.34 4.26 8.99
C GLU A 284 2.85 2.95 8.38
N GLY A 285 2.36 2.59 7.19
CA GLY A 285 2.86 1.44 6.45
C GLY A 285 4.37 1.48 6.25
N TRP A 286 4.91 2.62 5.78
CA TRP A 286 6.35 2.79 5.61
C TRP A 286 7.10 2.80 6.95
N ALA A 287 6.53 3.42 7.98
CA ALA A 287 7.16 3.43 9.30
C ALA A 287 7.21 2.04 9.94
N ASN A 288 6.13 1.26 9.81
CA ASN A 288 6.08 -0.11 10.32
C ASN A 288 6.99 -1.06 9.53
N LEU A 289 7.01 -0.91 8.19
CA LEU A 289 7.91 -1.68 7.33
C LEU A 289 9.37 -1.53 7.77
N ARG A 290 9.85 -0.31 8.00
CA ARG A 290 11.23 -0.04 8.45
C ARG A 290 11.56 -0.63 9.82
N ARG A 291 10.56 -0.77 10.70
CA ARG A 291 10.73 -1.42 12.00
C ARG A 291 10.74 -2.93 11.90
N SER A 292 9.74 -3.47 11.20
CA SER A 292 9.49 -4.91 11.18
C SER A 292 10.32 -5.64 10.13
N ASP A 293 10.68 -4.97 9.04
CA ASP A 293 11.27 -5.48 7.81
C ASP A 293 10.40 -6.51 7.08
N TYR A 294 9.09 -6.51 7.35
CA TYR A 294 8.08 -7.35 6.70
C TYR A 294 6.93 -6.53 6.13
N PRO A 295 6.42 -6.96 4.98
CA PRO A 295 6.85 -8.10 4.17
C PRO A 295 8.21 -7.86 3.49
N ALA A 296 8.84 -8.91 2.96
CA ALA A 296 9.97 -8.74 2.06
C ALA A 296 9.54 -7.97 0.82
N LEU A 297 10.30 -6.94 0.44
CA LEU A 297 10.03 -6.16 -0.76
C LEU A 297 10.82 -6.69 -1.95
N ALA A 298 10.39 -6.31 -3.16
CA ALA A 298 11.15 -6.62 -4.36
C ALA A 298 12.58 -6.07 -4.26
N ASP A 299 13.57 -6.92 -4.49
CA ASP A 299 14.96 -6.51 -4.61
C ASP A 299 15.14 -5.72 -5.92
N ARG A 300 15.21 -4.41 -5.79
CA ARG A 300 15.31 -3.50 -6.92
C ARG A 300 16.63 -3.64 -7.68
N THR A 301 17.66 -4.24 -7.08
CA THR A 301 18.93 -4.51 -7.75
C THR A 301 18.82 -5.64 -8.78
N LEU A 302 17.83 -6.52 -8.63
CA LEU A 302 17.56 -7.61 -9.56
C LEU A 302 16.64 -7.18 -10.71
N LEU A 303 15.96 -6.04 -10.59
CA LEU A 303 15.08 -5.54 -11.64
C LEU A 303 15.89 -4.95 -12.79
N PRO A 304 15.45 -5.15 -14.05
CA PRO A 304 16.13 -4.56 -15.19
C PRO A 304 16.10 -3.03 -15.10
N VAL A 305 17.26 -2.42 -15.26
CA VAL A 305 17.36 -0.97 -15.46
C VAL A 305 16.77 -0.65 -16.82
N ARG A 306 15.61 -0.01 -16.83
CA ARG A 306 14.94 0.36 -18.07
C ARG A 306 15.16 1.82 -18.41
N GLY A 307 15.45 2.06 -19.69
CA GLY A 307 15.44 3.37 -20.32
C GLY A 307 16.63 4.27 -20.01
N ASP A 308 16.49 5.50 -20.44
CA ASP A 308 17.50 6.55 -20.38
C ASP A 308 17.61 7.23 -19.00
N PHE A 309 17.00 6.65 -17.98
CA PHE A 309 17.06 7.16 -16.61
C PHE A 309 18.08 6.36 -15.81
N PRO A 310 19.31 6.85 -15.72
CA PRO A 310 20.27 6.30 -14.79
C PRO A 310 19.71 6.48 -13.37
N HIS A 311 19.62 5.40 -12.63
CA HIS A 311 19.30 5.50 -11.21
C HIS A 311 20.42 6.27 -10.53
N GLU A 312 20.08 7.37 -9.90
CA GLU A 312 21.06 8.18 -9.13
C GLU A 312 21.60 7.39 -7.94
N ASP A 313 20.84 6.41 -7.47
CA ASP A 313 21.24 5.50 -6.40
C ASP A 313 21.71 4.16 -6.97
N PRO A 314 23.01 3.85 -6.90
CA PRO A 314 23.55 2.60 -7.41
C PRO A 314 22.99 1.35 -6.71
N ASN A 315 22.44 1.50 -5.49
CA ASN A 315 21.85 0.38 -4.76
C ASN A 315 20.38 0.19 -5.08
N MET A 316 19.69 1.17 -5.61
CA MET A 316 18.28 1.15 -6.01
C MET A 316 17.28 0.61 -4.98
N GLN A 317 17.70 0.44 -3.75
CA GLN A 317 16.86 -0.11 -2.69
C GLN A 317 15.82 0.90 -2.20
N THR A 318 14.80 0.40 -1.53
CA THR A 318 13.76 1.24 -0.95
C THR A 318 14.36 2.20 0.09
N PRO A 319 14.09 3.52 -0.01
CA PRO A 319 14.57 4.48 0.96
C PRO A 319 14.10 4.17 2.38
N VAL A 320 15.00 4.28 3.35
CA VAL A 320 14.70 4.05 4.78
C VAL A 320 14.47 5.34 5.56
N ARG A 321 14.77 6.50 4.97
CA ARG A 321 14.45 7.83 5.51
C ARG A 321 14.35 8.88 4.40
N LEU A 322 13.81 10.02 4.74
CA LEU A 322 13.95 11.23 3.93
C LEU A 322 15.23 11.97 4.34
N ARG A 323 15.93 12.55 3.36
CA ARG A 323 17.04 13.45 3.63
C ARG A 323 16.54 14.72 4.32
N TYR A 324 17.40 15.38 5.05
CA TYR A 324 17.09 16.72 5.54
C TYR A 324 16.89 17.69 4.37
N PRO A 325 16.03 18.71 4.52
CA PRO A 325 15.87 19.72 3.48
C PRO A 325 17.22 20.39 3.16
N LEU A 326 17.52 20.56 1.87
CA LEU A 326 18.79 21.13 1.41
C LEU A 326 19.08 22.53 2.01
N LEU A 327 18.03 23.28 2.33
CA LEU A 327 18.14 24.60 2.93
C LEU A 327 18.69 24.57 4.36
N GLU A 328 18.54 23.46 5.10
CA GLU A 328 19.06 23.32 6.44
C GLU A 328 20.60 23.45 6.48
N ALA A 329 21.27 22.82 5.52
CA ALA A 329 22.73 22.92 5.41
C ALA A 329 23.22 24.38 5.20
N SER A 330 22.39 25.23 4.58
CA SER A 330 22.74 26.61 4.27
C SER A 330 22.31 27.61 5.33
N TYR A 331 21.10 27.46 5.89
CA TYR A 331 20.51 28.45 6.79
C TYR A 331 20.58 28.06 8.27
N ASN A 332 20.84 26.78 8.57
CA ASN A 332 20.87 26.22 9.91
C ASN A 332 22.03 25.23 10.06
N SER A 333 23.20 25.56 9.49
CA SER A 333 24.33 24.63 9.32
C SER A 333 24.77 23.96 10.62
N VAL A 334 24.83 24.68 11.74
CA VAL A 334 25.28 24.13 13.03
C VAL A 334 24.36 23.01 13.50
N ASN A 335 23.05 23.24 13.51
CA ASN A 335 22.08 22.19 13.91
C ASN A 335 22.00 21.05 12.87
N TYR A 336 22.18 21.38 11.60
CA TYR A 336 22.24 20.37 10.53
C TYR A 336 23.43 19.43 10.73
N GLU A 337 24.64 19.98 10.93
CA GLU A 337 25.85 19.19 11.20
C GLU A 337 25.70 18.31 12.44
N GLU A 338 25.18 18.85 13.54
CA GLU A 338 24.90 18.08 14.75
C GLU A 338 23.85 16.96 14.50
N ALA A 339 22.86 17.22 13.66
CA ALA A 339 21.83 16.22 13.33
C ALA A 339 22.42 15.09 12.46
N VAL A 340 23.29 15.41 11.51
CA VAL A 340 24.01 14.45 10.68
C VAL A 340 24.96 13.61 11.53
N ASP A 341 25.71 14.23 12.44
CA ASP A 341 26.58 13.50 13.38
C ASP A 341 25.80 12.48 14.22
N ARG A 342 24.58 12.84 14.66
CA ARG A 342 23.71 11.92 15.41
C ARG A 342 23.15 10.77 14.58
N LEU A 343 23.10 10.89 13.24
CA LEU A 343 22.70 9.79 12.38
C LEU A 343 23.72 8.64 12.35
N GLY A 344 24.99 8.94 12.67
CA GLY A 344 26.09 7.96 12.59
C GLY A 344 26.48 7.59 11.16
N GLY A 345 26.03 8.35 10.16
CA GLY A 345 26.32 8.18 8.74
C GLY A 345 26.04 9.45 7.95
N THR A 346 26.04 9.34 6.64
CA THR A 346 25.74 10.45 5.73
C THR A 346 24.26 10.81 5.71
N ASP A 347 23.90 12.05 5.35
CA ASP A 347 22.52 12.46 5.11
C ASP A 347 22.05 11.96 3.74
N ASP A 348 21.73 10.69 3.66
CA ASP A 348 21.22 10.05 2.45
C ASP A 348 19.93 9.24 2.73
N TRP A 349 19.42 8.60 1.69
CA TRP A 349 18.18 7.82 1.74
C TRP A 349 18.32 6.47 2.47
N HIS A 350 19.56 5.99 2.70
CA HIS A 350 19.87 4.65 3.22
C HIS A 350 20.47 4.66 4.61
N THR A 351 20.82 5.83 5.14
CA THR A 351 21.24 5.95 6.55
C THR A 351 20.04 5.79 7.46
N ARG A 352 19.99 4.70 8.20
CA ARG A 352 18.83 4.33 9.02
C ARG A 352 18.63 5.29 10.20
N VAL A 353 17.38 5.44 10.60
CA VAL A 353 17.03 6.14 11.85
C VAL A 353 17.29 5.22 13.04
N TRP A 354 17.46 5.80 14.23
CA TRP A 354 17.93 5.10 15.43
C TRP A 354 17.09 3.88 15.88
N TRP A 355 15.82 3.81 15.51
CA TRP A 355 14.94 2.70 15.85
C TRP A 355 14.80 1.66 14.73
N ASP A 356 15.33 1.92 13.57
CA ASP A 356 15.37 1.03 12.40
C ASP A 356 16.71 0.29 12.42
N VAL A 357 16.76 -0.86 13.10
CA VAL A 357 18.02 -1.57 13.41
C VAL A 357 18.14 -2.93 12.74
N ASN A 358 17.04 -3.45 12.19
CA ASN A 358 17.06 -4.73 11.51
C ASN A 358 17.46 -4.56 10.04
N GLU A 359 17.97 -5.63 9.43
CA GLU A 359 18.25 -5.65 8.01
C GLU A 359 16.93 -5.79 7.24
N GLN A 360 16.77 -5.01 6.19
CA GLN A 360 15.58 -5.04 5.34
C GLN A 360 15.53 -6.35 4.57
N ASN A 361 14.36 -6.99 4.56
CA ASN A 361 14.13 -8.21 3.80
C ASN A 361 13.79 -7.87 2.34
N PHE A 362 14.49 -8.50 1.42
CA PHE A 362 14.25 -8.39 -0.01
C PHE A 362 14.02 -9.76 -0.64
N MET A 363 13.25 -9.77 -1.73
CA MET A 363 12.98 -10.97 -2.51
C MET A 363 13.16 -10.73 -4.00
N ASP A 364 13.48 -11.80 -4.71
CA ASP A 364 13.42 -11.85 -6.17
C ASP A 364 11.94 -11.93 -6.58
N ILE A 365 11.40 -10.81 -7.04
CA ILE A 365 9.96 -10.69 -7.32
C ILE A 365 9.53 -11.57 -8.50
N GLU A 366 10.41 -11.83 -9.46
CA GLU A 366 10.10 -12.69 -10.60
C GLU A 366 9.94 -14.14 -10.13
N LYS A 367 10.89 -14.66 -9.34
CA LYS A 367 10.76 -16.01 -8.74
C LYS A 367 9.59 -16.11 -7.78
N PHE A 368 9.31 -15.04 -7.04
CA PHE A 368 8.14 -15.01 -6.17
C PHE A 368 6.85 -15.12 -6.97
N SER A 369 6.73 -14.37 -8.07
CA SER A 369 5.59 -14.44 -8.98
C SER A 369 5.40 -15.84 -9.58
N GLU A 370 6.49 -16.45 -10.08
CA GLU A 370 6.48 -17.82 -10.62
C GLU A 370 6.03 -18.86 -9.59
N SER A 371 6.27 -18.61 -8.30
CA SER A 371 5.85 -19.53 -7.22
C SER A 371 4.36 -19.50 -6.89
N ILE A 372 3.61 -18.56 -7.50
CA ILE A 372 2.17 -18.38 -7.26
C ILE A 372 1.34 -19.12 -8.34
N GLU A 373 1.95 -19.44 -9.46
CA GLU A 373 1.35 -20.23 -10.55
C GLU A 373 1.33 -21.73 -10.22
#